data_8dcdd722e498211f1552f85fce5b324a
#
_entry.id   8dcdd722e498211f1552f85fce5b324a
#
_cell.length_a   1.000
_cell.length_b   1.000
_cell.length_c   1.000
_cell.angle_alpha   90.00
_cell.angle_beta   90.00
_cell.angle_gamma   90.00
#
_symmetry.space_group_name_H-M   'P 1'
#
loop_
_entity.id
_entity.type
_entity.pdbx_description
1 polymer ?
#
loop_
_entity_poly.entity_id
_entity_poly.type
_entity_poly.pdbx_seq_one_letter_code
_entity_poly.pdbx_strand_id
1 'polypeptide(L)'
;CALPICLSDVEVKVTYQVDYKGRIFVTANYDGKAGLPNFPEFGLEFAIGSQFTNLSYYGYGAEESYRDKLPGAYLGRYETSVEKTFAPYLMPQESGNHYGTREFTVSDDNHNGLKFTALNKAFEFSALRNSTEQIENARHQYELQESDATWIKVLAAQMGVGGDDTWGAPVHDEFLLSSADSYQLSFMIEPLN
;
A
#
# COMPACT_ATOMS: atom_id res chain seq x y z
N CYS A 1 -11.04 -8.12 8.57
CA CYS A 1 -12.01 -8.29 7.49
C CYS A 1 -12.26 -6.90 6.88
N ALA A 2 -11.48 -6.54 5.85
CA ALA A 2 -11.76 -5.35 5.08
C ALA A 2 -12.87 -5.72 4.10
N LEU A 3 -14.09 -5.40 4.42
CA LEU A 3 -15.15 -5.41 3.42
C LEU A 3 -14.85 -4.25 2.46
N PRO A 4 -14.88 -4.46 1.14
CA PRO A 4 -14.97 -3.34 0.21
C PRO A 4 -16.26 -2.61 0.56
N ILE A 5 -16.12 -1.50 1.29
CA ILE A 5 -17.27 -0.68 1.66
C ILE A 5 -17.64 0.11 0.40
N CYS A 6 -18.42 -0.51 -0.49
CA CYS A 6 -19.22 0.22 -1.45
C CYS A 6 -20.31 0.96 -0.67
N LEU A 7 -19.92 1.98 0.05
CA LEU A 7 -20.88 2.89 0.66
C LEU A 7 -21.35 3.82 -0.45
N SER A 8 -22.61 3.70 -0.83
CA SER A 8 -23.28 4.54 -1.84
C SER A 8 -23.19 6.06 -1.57
N ASP A 9 -22.65 6.44 -0.42
CA ASP A 9 -22.62 7.81 0.07
C ASP A 9 -21.21 8.36 0.34
N VAL A 10 -20.14 7.62 -0.03
CA VAL A 10 -18.76 8.09 0.10
C VAL A 10 -18.27 8.55 -1.27
N GLU A 11 -17.87 9.82 -1.35
CA GLU A 11 -17.27 10.39 -2.55
C GLU A 11 -15.75 10.47 -2.37
N VAL A 12 -15.02 9.81 -3.26
CA VAL A 12 -13.56 9.95 -3.40
C VAL A 12 -13.28 10.55 -4.77
N LYS A 13 -12.65 11.71 -4.80
CA LYS A 13 -12.26 12.37 -6.06
C LYS A 13 -10.86 11.96 -6.44
N VAL A 14 -10.73 11.18 -7.52
CA VAL A 14 -9.44 10.80 -8.10
C VAL A 14 -9.20 11.61 -9.37
N THR A 15 -8.02 12.23 -9.47
CA THR A 15 -7.61 13.04 -10.61
C THR A 15 -6.30 12.49 -11.18
N TYR A 16 -6.27 12.30 -12.49
CA TYR A 16 -5.08 11.93 -13.25
C TYR A 16 -4.72 13.07 -14.20
N GLN A 17 -3.45 13.47 -14.20
CA GLN A 17 -2.92 14.44 -15.13
C GLN A 17 -1.68 13.85 -15.80
N VAL A 18 -1.62 13.88 -17.13
CA VAL A 18 -0.48 13.36 -17.88
C VAL A 18 0.23 14.53 -18.55
N ASP A 19 1.54 14.63 -18.36
CA ASP A 19 2.35 15.65 -19.00
C ASP A 19 2.96 15.16 -20.35
N TYR A 20 3.63 16.08 -21.05
CA TYR A 20 4.24 15.79 -22.34
C TYR A 20 5.43 14.80 -22.29
N LYS A 21 5.93 14.48 -21.10
CA LYS A 21 6.98 13.48 -20.87
C LYS A 21 6.41 12.10 -20.51
N GLY A 22 5.09 11.95 -20.52
CA GLY A 22 4.42 10.72 -20.14
C GLY A 22 4.36 10.47 -18.64
N ARG A 23 4.69 11.46 -17.79
CA ARG A 23 4.54 11.33 -16.35
C ARG A 23 3.08 11.52 -15.96
N ILE A 24 2.62 10.70 -15.05
CA ILE A 24 1.24 10.69 -14.56
C ILE A 24 1.24 11.24 -13.13
N PHE A 25 0.55 12.33 -12.92
CA PHE A 25 0.31 12.92 -11.59
C PHE A 25 -1.05 12.42 -11.11
N VAL A 26 -1.06 11.79 -9.96
CA VAL A 26 -2.25 11.20 -9.36
C VAL A 26 -2.57 11.90 -8.06
N THR A 27 -3.84 12.28 -7.87
CA THR A 27 -4.33 12.82 -6.61
C THR A 27 -5.65 12.15 -6.26
N ALA A 28 -5.78 11.62 -5.05
CA ALA A 28 -7.02 11.11 -4.49
C ALA A 28 -7.36 11.90 -3.23
N ASN A 29 -8.59 12.40 -3.14
CA ASN A 29 -9.07 13.22 -2.02
C ASN A 29 -10.37 12.64 -1.46
N TYR A 30 -10.45 12.64 -0.16
CA TYR A 30 -11.64 12.35 0.62
C TYR A 30 -11.79 13.42 1.70
N ASP A 31 -12.96 14.04 1.79
CA ASP A 31 -13.19 15.22 2.65
C ASP A 31 -13.63 14.86 4.08
N GLY A 32 -13.78 13.57 4.39
CA GLY A 32 -14.27 13.10 5.67
C GLY A 32 -15.80 13.02 5.74
N LYS A 33 -16.31 11.97 6.39
CA LYS A 33 -17.73 11.80 6.68
C LYS A 33 -17.92 11.07 8.01
N ALA A 34 -18.52 11.77 8.97
CA ALA A 34 -18.83 11.17 10.26
C ALA A 34 -19.93 10.08 10.16
N GLY A 35 -19.90 9.13 11.09
CA GLY A 35 -20.90 8.07 11.18
C GLY A 35 -20.61 6.83 10.33
N LEU A 36 -19.49 6.77 9.68
CA LEU A 36 -19.00 5.58 8.97
C LEU A 36 -17.99 4.83 9.86
N PRO A 37 -17.77 3.53 9.61
CA PRO A 37 -16.68 2.78 10.25
C PRO A 37 -15.30 3.39 9.94
N ASN A 38 -14.33 3.12 10.81
CA ASN A 38 -12.93 3.43 10.52
C ASN A 38 -12.48 2.72 9.25
N PHE A 39 -11.59 3.36 8.49
CA PHE A 39 -11.02 2.77 7.29
C PHE A 39 -9.84 1.86 7.65
N PRO A 40 -9.68 0.70 6.99
CA PRO A 40 -8.45 -0.07 7.09
C PRO A 40 -7.28 0.65 6.40
N GLU A 41 -7.55 1.25 5.24
CA GLU A 41 -6.57 1.98 4.45
C GLU A 41 -7.26 3.02 3.56
N PHE A 42 -6.50 4.03 3.11
CA PHE A 42 -6.95 4.99 2.11
C PHE A 42 -5.90 5.18 1.03
N GLY A 43 -6.20 4.77 -0.18
CA GLY A 43 -5.30 4.89 -1.33
C GLY A 43 -5.82 4.23 -2.59
N LEU A 44 -4.89 3.79 -3.43
CA LEU A 44 -5.16 3.16 -4.71
C LEU A 44 -4.41 1.82 -4.81
N GLU A 45 -5.10 0.79 -5.28
CA GLU A 45 -4.51 -0.49 -5.67
C GLU A 45 -4.66 -0.68 -7.18
N PHE A 46 -3.63 -1.19 -7.83
CA PHE A 46 -3.64 -1.50 -9.25
C PHE A 46 -2.62 -2.58 -9.60
N ALA A 47 -2.85 -3.26 -10.72
CA ALA A 47 -1.99 -4.31 -11.21
C ALA A 47 -1.07 -3.82 -12.34
N ILE A 48 0.16 -4.31 -12.32
CA ILE A 48 1.13 -4.15 -13.42
C ILE A 48 1.62 -5.53 -13.86
N GLY A 49 2.38 -5.60 -14.95
CA GLY A 49 2.87 -6.87 -15.48
C GLY A 49 3.70 -7.66 -14.45
N SER A 50 3.53 -8.96 -14.42
CA SER A 50 4.20 -9.88 -13.47
C SER A 50 5.73 -9.93 -13.60
N GLN A 51 6.28 -9.45 -14.72
CA GLN A 51 7.73 -9.34 -14.92
C GLN A 51 8.38 -8.27 -14.04
N PHE A 52 7.62 -7.33 -13.49
CA PHE A 52 8.14 -6.28 -12.62
C PHE A 52 8.25 -6.81 -11.19
N THR A 53 9.44 -7.30 -10.85
CA THR A 53 9.71 -8.00 -9.59
C THR A 53 10.74 -7.34 -8.70
N ASN A 54 11.63 -6.52 -9.29
CA ASN A 54 12.70 -5.85 -8.54
C ASN A 54 12.17 -4.56 -7.93
N LEU A 55 12.38 -4.39 -6.62
CA LEU A 55 11.95 -3.24 -5.86
C LEU A 55 13.14 -2.47 -5.29
N SER A 56 13.09 -1.14 -5.37
CA SER A 56 13.97 -0.24 -4.63
C SER A 56 13.13 0.89 -4.05
N TYR A 57 13.36 1.28 -2.80
CA TYR A 57 12.58 2.34 -2.17
C TYR A 57 13.38 3.17 -1.17
N TYR A 58 12.90 4.39 -0.94
CA TYR A 58 13.35 5.28 0.12
C TYR A 58 12.20 5.52 1.10
N GLY A 59 12.23 4.82 2.22
CA GLY A 59 11.20 4.77 3.24
C GLY A 59 11.67 4.09 4.51
N TYR A 60 10.75 3.72 5.40
CA TYR A 60 11.06 2.90 6.55
C TYR A 60 11.10 1.41 6.16
N GLY A 61 12.13 0.71 6.62
CA GLY A 61 12.41 -0.71 6.31
C GLY A 61 13.49 -1.27 7.25
N ALA A 62 14.13 -2.39 6.89
CA ALA A 62 14.02 -3.18 5.63
C ALA A 62 12.76 -4.06 5.55
N GLU A 63 12.28 -4.52 6.68
CA GLU A 63 11.06 -5.32 6.81
C GLU A 63 9.82 -4.46 6.62
N GLU A 64 8.64 -5.10 6.55
CA GLU A 64 7.37 -4.38 6.54
C GLU A 64 7.25 -3.44 7.73
N SER A 65 6.67 -2.29 7.50
CA SER A 65 6.50 -1.28 8.53
C SER A 65 5.12 -0.65 8.47
N TYR A 66 4.50 -0.52 9.64
CA TYR A 66 3.19 0.08 9.85
C TYR A 66 3.31 1.14 10.94
N ARG A 67 2.33 2.04 11.04
CA ARG A 67 2.34 3.13 12.03
C ARG A 67 2.49 2.67 13.48
N ASP A 68 2.00 1.49 13.80
CA ASP A 68 2.09 0.84 15.11
C ASP A 68 3.32 -0.08 15.27
N LYS A 69 4.10 -0.30 14.21
CA LYS A 69 5.31 -1.14 14.20
C LYS A 69 6.58 -0.37 13.82
N LEU A 70 6.62 0.94 14.02
CA LEU A 70 7.79 1.78 13.67
C LEU A 70 9.02 1.56 14.55
N PRO A 71 8.93 1.21 15.86
CA PRO A 71 10.12 0.93 16.66
C PRO A 71 10.88 -0.30 16.15
N GLY A 72 11.86 -0.15 15.35
CA GLY A 72 12.65 -1.22 14.69
C GLY A 72 12.81 -1.00 13.20
N ALA A 73 12.02 -0.11 12.61
CA ALA A 73 12.19 0.31 11.23
C ALA A 73 13.03 1.59 11.15
N TYR A 74 13.94 1.66 10.21
CA TYR A 74 14.81 2.80 9.99
C TYR A 74 14.56 3.43 8.63
N LEU A 75 14.62 4.75 8.57
CA LEU A 75 14.55 5.46 7.30
C LEU A 75 15.81 5.21 6.50
N GLY A 76 15.70 4.66 5.32
CA GLY A 76 16.83 4.30 4.47
C GLY A 76 16.45 4.03 3.02
N ARG A 77 17.47 3.70 2.22
CA ARG A 77 17.28 3.17 0.87
C ARG A 77 17.46 1.66 0.93
N TYR A 78 16.50 0.96 0.35
CA TYR A 78 16.43 -0.50 0.40
C TYR A 78 16.21 -1.06 -1.01
N GLU A 79 16.75 -2.23 -1.24
CA GLU A 79 16.55 -3.03 -2.44
C GLU A 79 16.03 -4.41 -2.02
N THR A 80 14.99 -4.88 -2.68
CA THR A 80 14.35 -6.16 -2.39
C THR A 80 13.64 -6.67 -3.65
N SER A 81 12.78 -7.67 -3.52
CA SER A 81 11.90 -8.11 -4.59
C SER A 81 10.47 -8.28 -4.10
N VAL A 82 9.52 -8.27 -5.04
CA VAL A 82 8.09 -8.46 -4.76
C VAL A 82 7.84 -9.76 -3.99
N GLU A 83 8.60 -10.83 -4.29
CA GLU A 83 8.46 -12.12 -3.61
C GLU A 83 8.89 -12.07 -2.14
N LYS A 84 9.82 -11.18 -1.79
CA LYS A 84 10.35 -11.05 -0.43
C LYS A 84 9.56 -10.11 0.46
N THR A 85 8.69 -9.29 -0.11
CA THR A 85 7.89 -8.35 0.68
C THR A 85 6.66 -8.99 1.30
N PHE A 86 6.21 -10.14 0.80
CA PHE A 86 5.10 -10.86 1.40
C PHE A 86 5.53 -11.58 2.68
N ALA A 87 4.93 -11.23 3.81
CA ALA A 87 5.16 -11.92 5.08
C ALA A 87 4.34 -13.22 5.11
N PRO A 88 4.99 -14.39 5.29
CA PRO A 88 4.30 -15.69 5.24
C PRO A 88 3.57 -15.99 6.57
N TYR A 89 2.62 -15.17 6.95
CA TYR A 89 1.75 -15.42 8.10
C TYR A 89 0.99 -16.73 7.93
N LEU A 90 0.72 -17.42 9.03
CA LEU A 90 0.04 -18.72 9.02
C LEU A 90 -1.31 -18.65 8.28
N MET A 91 -2.08 -17.61 8.54
CA MET A 91 -3.25 -17.20 7.79
C MET A 91 -2.89 -15.97 6.97
N PRO A 92 -3.05 -16.00 5.64
CA PRO A 92 -2.80 -14.84 4.79
C PRO A 92 -3.56 -13.61 5.30
N GLN A 93 -2.87 -12.49 5.37
CA GLN A 93 -3.41 -11.22 5.85
C GLN A 93 -2.60 -10.07 5.30
N GLU A 94 -2.99 -8.84 5.62
CA GLU A 94 -2.24 -7.64 5.25
C GLU A 94 -0.76 -7.79 5.59
N SER A 95 0.10 -7.50 4.61
CA SER A 95 1.55 -7.60 4.74
C SER A 95 2.28 -6.76 3.70
N GLY A 96 3.57 -6.57 3.91
CA GLY A 96 4.47 -5.94 2.94
C GLY A 96 4.33 -4.43 2.81
N ASN A 97 3.64 -3.76 3.74
CA ASN A 97 3.55 -2.30 3.73
C ASN A 97 4.89 -1.65 4.12
N HIS A 98 5.25 -0.54 3.48
CA HIS A 98 6.41 0.28 3.79
C HIS A 98 5.98 1.71 4.11
N TYR A 99 5.99 2.02 5.39
CA TYR A 99 5.56 3.31 5.93
C TYR A 99 6.50 4.45 5.52
N GLY A 100 5.93 5.64 5.34
CA GLY A 100 6.68 6.88 5.18
C GLY A 100 7.61 6.89 3.97
N THR A 101 7.20 6.26 2.88
CA THR A 101 7.96 6.16 1.63
C THR A 101 7.89 7.46 0.84
N ARG A 102 9.03 7.92 0.33
CA ARG A 102 9.16 9.12 -0.49
C ARG A 102 9.21 8.79 -1.98
N GLU A 103 9.83 7.67 -2.30
CA GLU A 103 9.89 7.15 -3.66
C GLU A 103 10.10 5.63 -3.63
N PHE A 104 9.59 4.95 -4.63
CA PHE A 104 9.95 3.57 -4.92
C PHE A 104 9.98 3.32 -6.43
N THR A 105 10.70 2.30 -6.82
CA THR A 105 10.73 1.80 -8.19
C THR A 105 10.34 0.33 -8.20
N VAL A 106 9.67 -0.07 -9.25
CA VAL A 106 9.44 -1.48 -9.57
C VAL A 106 9.90 -1.73 -10.99
N SER A 107 10.74 -2.73 -11.21
CA SER A 107 11.36 -2.98 -12.51
C SER A 107 11.50 -4.47 -12.83
N ASP A 108 11.69 -4.75 -14.13
CA ASP A 108 12.12 -6.05 -14.62
C ASP A 108 13.65 -6.21 -14.55
N ASP A 109 14.17 -7.38 -14.96
CA ASP A 109 15.60 -7.67 -14.96
C ASP A 109 16.39 -6.85 -16.01
N ASN A 110 15.72 -6.20 -16.95
CA ASN A 110 16.31 -5.30 -17.92
C ASN A 110 16.26 -3.84 -17.48
N HIS A 111 15.87 -3.58 -16.22
CA HIS A 111 15.68 -2.27 -15.63
C HIS A 111 14.57 -1.41 -16.26
N ASN A 112 13.68 -1.99 -17.09
CA ASN A 112 12.46 -1.31 -17.46
C ASN A 112 11.49 -1.33 -16.30
N GLY A 113 10.75 -0.27 -16.11
CA GLY A 113 9.81 -0.23 -14.96
C GLY A 113 9.17 1.13 -14.74
N LEU A 114 8.70 1.30 -13.54
CA LEU A 114 8.00 2.50 -13.10
C LEU A 114 8.64 3.03 -11.81
N LYS A 115 8.74 4.35 -11.74
CA LYS A 115 9.09 5.07 -10.51
C LYS A 115 7.88 5.81 -9.98
N PHE A 116 7.66 5.69 -8.68
CA PHE A 116 6.63 6.38 -7.93
C PHE A 116 7.28 7.38 -6.99
N THR A 117 6.85 8.62 -7.02
CA THR A 117 7.43 9.70 -6.20
C THR A 117 6.33 10.45 -5.47
N ALA A 118 6.47 10.60 -4.15
CA ALA A 118 5.59 11.41 -3.33
C ALA A 118 5.69 12.89 -3.71
N LEU A 119 4.55 13.59 -3.83
CA LEU A 119 4.54 15.00 -4.21
C LEU A 119 4.46 15.94 -3.01
N ASN A 120 3.61 15.65 -2.04
CA ASN A 120 3.38 16.52 -0.90
C ASN A 120 3.85 15.92 0.41
N LYS A 121 3.36 14.72 0.72
CA LYS A 121 3.69 13.96 1.93
C LYS A 121 4.20 12.58 1.51
N ALA A 122 5.05 11.99 2.32
CA ALA A 122 5.38 10.59 2.18
C ALA A 122 4.09 9.75 2.17
N PHE A 123 4.07 8.71 1.37
CA PHE A 123 2.98 7.75 1.28
C PHE A 123 3.40 6.41 1.91
N GLU A 124 2.50 5.48 1.96
CA GLU A 124 2.78 4.08 2.26
C GLU A 124 2.62 3.28 0.97
N PHE A 125 3.37 2.18 0.80
CA PHE A 125 3.18 1.32 -0.35
C PHE A 125 3.40 -0.15 0.00
N SER A 126 2.77 -1.01 -0.78
CA SER A 126 3.13 -2.42 -0.88
C SER A 126 3.19 -2.86 -2.34
N ALA A 127 3.95 -3.91 -2.62
CA ALA A 127 4.04 -4.54 -3.93
C ALA A 127 4.06 -6.05 -3.73
N LEU A 128 2.99 -6.73 -4.11
CA LEU A 128 2.73 -8.13 -3.81
C LEU A 128 2.32 -8.90 -5.07
N ARG A 129 2.40 -10.24 -5.00
CA ARG A 129 1.89 -11.12 -6.06
C ARG A 129 0.38 -11.29 -6.05
N ASN A 130 -0.26 -11.02 -4.94
CA ASN A 130 -1.69 -11.20 -4.78
C ASN A 130 -2.35 -9.87 -4.43
N SER A 131 -3.56 -9.65 -4.94
CA SER A 131 -4.37 -8.51 -4.56
C SER A 131 -4.84 -8.62 -3.12
N THR A 132 -5.26 -7.50 -2.54
CA THR A 132 -5.90 -7.47 -1.21
C THR A 132 -7.06 -8.44 -1.15
N GLU A 133 -7.91 -8.50 -2.18
CA GLU A 133 -9.05 -9.43 -2.24
C GLU A 133 -8.62 -10.91 -2.23
N GLN A 134 -7.56 -11.26 -2.98
CA GLN A 134 -7.05 -12.63 -2.99
C GLN A 134 -6.50 -13.03 -1.62
N ILE A 135 -5.76 -12.14 -0.96
CA ILE A 135 -5.20 -12.37 0.37
C ILE A 135 -6.31 -12.54 1.42
N GLU A 136 -7.33 -11.69 1.40
CA GLU A 136 -8.46 -11.76 2.32
C GLU A 136 -9.30 -13.03 2.20
N ASN A 137 -9.47 -13.52 0.97
CA ASN A 137 -10.26 -14.73 0.72
C ASN A 137 -9.51 -16.02 1.05
N ALA A 138 -8.19 -15.99 1.16
CA ALA A 138 -7.36 -17.15 1.47
C ALA A 138 -7.31 -17.41 2.98
N ARG A 139 -7.55 -18.66 3.39
CA ARG A 139 -7.42 -19.12 4.77
C ARG A 139 -6.05 -19.73 5.06
N HIS A 140 -5.35 -20.18 4.00
CA HIS A 140 -4.07 -20.83 4.09
C HIS A 140 -3.17 -20.37 2.95
N GLN A 141 -1.86 -20.40 3.16
CA GLN A 141 -0.86 -19.99 2.17
C GLN A 141 -1.00 -20.73 0.83
N TYR A 142 -1.32 -22.02 0.85
CA TYR A 142 -1.46 -22.83 -0.37
C TYR A 142 -2.71 -22.49 -1.21
N GLU A 143 -3.62 -21.67 -0.68
CA GLU A 143 -4.80 -21.18 -1.41
C GLU A 143 -4.48 -19.92 -2.23
N LEU A 144 -3.37 -19.24 -1.93
CA LEU A 144 -2.88 -18.14 -2.73
C LEU A 144 -2.33 -18.68 -4.04
N GLN A 145 -3.00 -18.31 -5.13
CA GLN A 145 -2.56 -18.71 -6.47
C GLN A 145 -1.47 -17.75 -6.96
N GLU A 146 -0.56 -18.25 -7.80
CA GLU A 146 0.36 -17.40 -8.53
C GLU A 146 -0.44 -16.41 -9.38
N SER A 147 -0.09 -15.14 -9.29
CA SER A 147 -0.75 -14.08 -10.03
C SER A 147 0.02 -13.75 -11.30
N ASP A 148 -0.71 -13.46 -12.37
CA ASP A 148 -0.18 -12.94 -13.63
C ASP A 148 0.21 -11.45 -13.52
N ALA A 149 0.19 -10.89 -12.32
CA ALA A 149 0.43 -9.48 -12.06
C ALA A 149 1.30 -9.25 -10.81
N THR A 150 1.90 -8.09 -10.77
CA THR A 150 2.39 -7.47 -9.53
C THR A 150 1.36 -6.43 -9.10
N TRP A 151 0.81 -6.58 -7.90
CA TRP A 151 -0.18 -5.68 -7.32
C TRP A 151 0.51 -4.61 -6.51
N ILE A 152 0.25 -3.37 -6.85
CA ILE A 152 0.83 -2.18 -6.21
C ILE A 152 -0.26 -1.47 -5.43
N LYS A 153 -0.03 -1.23 -4.15
CA LYS A 153 -0.80 -0.27 -3.36
C LYS A 153 0.03 0.99 -3.13
N VAL A 154 -0.60 2.15 -3.32
CA VAL A 154 -0.05 3.45 -2.91
C VAL A 154 -1.08 4.12 -2.01
N LEU A 155 -0.73 4.31 -0.74
CA LEU A 155 -1.67 4.69 0.30
C LEU A 155 -1.28 6.03 0.92
N ALA A 156 -2.27 6.88 1.18
CA ALA A 156 -2.09 8.05 2.02
C ALA A 156 -1.90 7.66 3.49
N ALA A 157 -2.57 6.59 3.90
CA ALA A 157 -2.47 6.03 5.24
C ALA A 157 -3.04 4.60 5.29
N GLN A 158 -2.49 3.81 6.21
CA GLN A 158 -3.00 2.51 6.63
C GLN A 158 -3.16 2.49 8.15
N MET A 159 -4.20 1.84 8.65
CA MET A 159 -4.37 1.64 10.09
C MET A 159 -3.27 0.72 10.63
N GLY A 160 -3.09 0.71 11.95
CA GLY A 160 -2.24 -0.27 12.61
C GLY A 160 -2.76 -1.69 12.41
N VAL A 161 -1.86 -2.66 12.46
CA VAL A 161 -2.16 -4.08 12.21
C VAL A 161 -1.96 -4.96 13.44
N GLY A 162 -1.43 -4.41 14.54
CA GLY A 162 -1.16 -5.13 15.78
C GLY A 162 -2.03 -4.66 16.95
N GLY A 163 -2.36 -5.58 17.85
CA GLY A 163 -2.91 -5.29 19.17
C GLY A 163 -1.92 -5.70 20.26
N ASP A 164 -2.34 -5.65 21.53
CA ASP A 164 -1.49 -6.00 22.67
C ASP A 164 -1.17 -7.49 22.76
N ASP A 165 -1.91 -8.33 22.05
CA ASP A 165 -1.73 -9.78 22.04
C ASP A 165 -2.06 -10.40 20.66
N THR A 166 -1.84 -11.71 20.53
CA THR A 166 -2.14 -12.50 19.33
C THR A 166 -3.53 -13.15 19.37
N TRP A 167 -4.34 -12.84 20.35
CA TRP A 167 -5.65 -13.46 20.60
C TRP A 167 -6.83 -12.60 20.15
N GLY A 168 -6.55 -11.47 19.48
CA GLY A 168 -7.56 -10.61 18.92
C GLY A 168 -7.77 -9.30 19.67
N ALA A 169 -6.78 -8.86 20.45
CA ALA A 169 -6.79 -7.50 20.98
C ALA A 169 -6.91 -6.49 19.83
N PRO A 170 -7.79 -5.48 19.94
CA PRO A 170 -7.98 -4.50 18.90
C PRO A 170 -6.72 -3.62 18.74
N VAL A 171 -6.57 -3.04 17.56
CA VAL A 171 -5.60 -1.96 17.31
C VAL A 171 -5.94 -0.77 18.23
N HIS A 172 -4.92 -0.13 18.79
CA HIS A 172 -5.10 1.06 19.64
C HIS A 172 -5.72 2.21 18.85
N ASP A 173 -6.55 3.02 19.51
CA ASP A 173 -7.32 4.10 18.88
C ASP A 173 -6.44 5.10 18.11
N GLU A 174 -5.23 5.36 18.57
CA GLU A 174 -4.28 6.27 17.94
C GLU A 174 -3.78 5.79 16.57
N PHE A 175 -3.90 4.49 16.26
CA PHE A 175 -3.51 3.89 15.00
C PHE A 175 -4.69 3.60 14.07
N LEU A 176 -5.90 3.95 14.46
CA LEU A 176 -7.08 3.85 13.60
C LEU A 176 -7.14 4.98 12.58
N LEU A 177 -7.84 4.75 11.47
CA LEU A 177 -8.15 5.77 10.47
C LEU A 177 -9.62 6.17 10.57
N SER A 178 -9.89 7.29 11.21
CA SER A 178 -11.26 7.79 11.34
C SER A 178 -11.84 8.18 9.97
N SER A 179 -13.00 7.67 9.65
CA SER A 179 -13.75 8.08 8.45
C SER A 179 -14.22 9.54 8.49
N ALA A 180 -14.22 10.16 9.68
CA ALA A 180 -14.55 11.58 9.82
C ALA A 180 -13.40 12.52 9.44
N ASP A 181 -12.18 11.99 9.32
CA ASP A 181 -11.01 12.75 8.93
C ASP A 181 -10.89 12.85 7.41
N SER A 182 -10.26 13.91 6.92
CA SER A 182 -9.94 14.06 5.50
C SER A 182 -8.63 13.37 5.16
N TYR A 183 -8.59 12.73 3.99
CA TYR A 183 -7.39 12.06 3.48
C TYR A 183 -7.05 12.58 2.08
N GLN A 184 -5.77 12.80 1.85
CA GLN A 184 -5.23 13.18 0.55
C GLN A 184 -4.01 12.33 0.22
N LEU A 185 -4.04 11.70 -0.95
CA LEU A 185 -2.90 11.04 -1.57
C LEU A 185 -2.47 11.85 -2.79
N SER A 186 -1.16 12.09 -2.95
CA SER A 186 -0.64 12.76 -4.15
C SER A 186 0.74 12.21 -4.49
N PHE A 187 0.87 11.65 -5.69
CA PHE A 187 2.12 11.05 -6.18
C PHE A 187 2.24 11.17 -7.70
N MET A 188 3.45 10.97 -8.18
CA MET A 188 3.77 10.94 -9.60
C MET A 188 4.27 9.55 -9.98
N ILE A 189 3.85 9.07 -11.17
CA ILE A 189 4.38 7.87 -11.81
C ILE A 189 5.16 8.30 -13.04
N GLU A 190 6.37 7.78 -13.20
CA GLU A 190 7.19 7.98 -14.41
C GLU A 190 7.86 6.67 -14.84
N PRO A 191 8.09 6.46 -16.16
CA PRO A 191 8.85 5.32 -16.61
C PRO A 191 10.31 5.42 -16.14
N LEU A 192 10.92 4.28 -15.85
CA LEU A 192 12.38 4.18 -15.72
C LEU A 192 12.98 4.17 -17.13
N ASN A 193 14.00 5.00 -17.33
CA ASN A 193 14.76 5.12 -18.57
C ASN A 193 16.11 4.41 -18.44
#